data_41770da41638cb285d0d3d96973094a7
#
_entry.id   41770da41638cb285d0d3d96973094a7
#
_cell.length_a   1.000
_cell.length_b   1.000
_cell.length_c   1.000
_cell.angle_alpha   90.00
_cell.angle_beta   90.00
_cell.angle_gamma   90.00
#
_symmetry.space_group_name_H-M   'P 1'
#
loop_
_entity.id
_entity.type
_entity.pdbx_description
1 polymer ?
#
loop_
_entity_poly.entity_id
_entity_poly.type
_entity_poly.pdbx_seq_one_letter_code
_entity_poly.pdbx_strand_id
1 'polypeptide(L)'
;MSKIQKEKLLSNDVIQEFLEKDYKFPLHENDKFIETVSSLSYYLKSFSNIKRFLDYISLILKHTFNHQLSFIIPLNEKGEIWKENIKFAGATKNLKMDDEIKSYFKNFDFSKNFKLKDDISFEKVLNNQFKEYVIKSYKVLSRGKCRGFVYTFKKDTFNDSLKYERNLNFIISCLAIGLENYSLIKAKKKHENVDREISIGAEIQSQLLPDYCPTIYGVDLAAHCRPALQLGGDYYDFMSLKTNISEKRREKARWALVIGDVMGKGLPAGLLMTMLRGMLRAEVLTGLPPDRILHDLNQLAIYDLDQSHRFITLFYSDYDPRTKKLRYANAAHNPPLLWKSSEQKIIKLDSEGFVLGLQNDAEYQCGQIQLNKNDAILYYTDG
;
A
#
# COMPACT_ATOMS: atom_id res chain seq x y z
N MET A 1 3.17 34.37 6.94
CA MET A 1 1.75 33.97 7.10
C MET A 1 1.71 32.51 7.50
N SER A 2 1.24 32.19 8.72
CA SER A 2 1.23 30.85 9.29
C SER A 2 0.24 29.94 8.57
N LYS A 3 0.53 28.62 8.57
CA LYS A 3 -0.32 27.56 7.97
C LYS A 3 -1.78 27.65 8.46
N ILE A 4 -1.99 28.13 9.68
CA ILE A 4 -3.31 28.34 10.32
C ILE A 4 -4.11 29.50 9.71
N GLN A 5 -3.45 30.52 9.16
CA GLN A 5 -4.14 31.62 8.45
C GLN A 5 -4.58 31.22 7.03
N LYS A 6 -3.89 30.28 6.38
CA LYS A 6 -4.33 29.73 5.09
C LYS A 6 -5.53 28.78 5.20
N GLU A 7 -5.68 28.07 6.31
CA GLU A 7 -6.85 27.22 6.57
C GLU A 7 -8.11 28.00 6.95
N LYS A 8 -7.99 29.16 7.58
CA LYS A 8 -9.12 30.05 7.88
C LYS A 8 -9.69 30.76 6.64
N LEU A 9 -8.91 30.94 5.58
CA LEU A 9 -9.38 31.48 4.28
C LEU A 9 -10.24 30.47 3.48
N LEU A 10 -10.34 29.23 3.94
CA LEU A 10 -11.16 28.15 3.38
C LEU A 10 -12.33 27.78 4.32
N SER A 11 -12.65 28.63 5.29
CA SER A 11 -13.76 28.41 6.19
C SER A 11 -15.10 28.58 5.47
N ASN A 12 -16.15 27.98 6.02
CA ASN A 12 -17.53 28.08 5.53
C ASN A 12 -17.96 29.51 5.25
N ASP A 13 -17.35 30.49 5.93
CA ASP A 13 -17.68 31.94 5.81
C ASP A 13 -17.40 32.51 4.43
N VAL A 14 -16.32 32.09 3.75
CA VAL A 14 -16.00 32.53 2.38
C VAL A 14 -17.01 31.94 1.36
N ILE A 15 -17.42 30.69 1.59
CA ILE A 15 -18.43 30.03 0.74
C ILE A 15 -19.81 30.68 1.01
N GLN A 16 -20.14 30.94 2.27
CA GLN A 16 -21.39 31.65 2.64
C GLN A 16 -21.37 33.09 2.18
N GLU A 17 -20.27 33.82 2.33
CA GLU A 17 -20.10 35.15 1.81
C GLU A 17 -20.24 35.25 0.28
N PHE A 18 -19.79 34.19 -0.44
CA PHE A 18 -19.98 34.07 -1.89
C PHE A 18 -21.42 33.66 -2.26
N LEU A 19 -22.11 32.93 -1.37
CA LEU A 19 -23.50 32.49 -1.54
C LEU A 19 -24.51 33.57 -1.14
N GLU A 20 -24.16 34.49 -0.21
CA GLU A 20 -25.03 35.54 0.33
C GLU A 20 -24.87 36.87 -0.39
N LYS A 21 -23.76 37.11 -1.08
CA LYS A 21 -23.63 38.28 -1.94
C LYS A 21 -24.45 38.06 -3.22
N ASP A 22 -25.68 38.56 -3.20
CA ASP A 22 -26.42 38.96 -4.41
C ASP A 22 -25.55 39.97 -5.19
N TYR A 23 -24.65 39.47 -6.02
CA TYR A 23 -23.87 40.31 -6.93
C TYR A 23 -24.83 40.97 -7.96
N LYS A 24 -25.39 42.10 -7.59
CA LYS A 24 -26.00 43.03 -8.52
C LYS A 24 -24.90 43.80 -9.25
N PHE A 25 -24.18 43.14 -10.13
CA PHE A 25 -23.40 43.81 -11.16
C PHE A 25 -23.96 43.43 -12.52
N PRO A 26 -24.19 44.41 -13.42
CA PRO A 26 -24.57 44.15 -14.80
C PRO A 26 -23.31 43.70 -15.57
N LEU A 27 -22.78 42.51 -15.26
CA LEU A 27 -21.73 41.90 -16.03
C LEU A 27 -22.32 41.31 -17.32
N HIS A 28 -21.70 41.55 -18.45
CA HIS A 28 -21.99 40.85 -19.68
C HIS A 28 -21.95 39.36 -19.44
N GLU A 29 -22.85 38.59 -20.07
CA GLU A 29 -22.91 37.10 -19.87
C GLU A 29 -21.54 36.39 -20.05
N ASN A 30 -20.61 36.96 -20.83
CA ASN A 30 -19.27 36.47 -21.03
C ASN A 30 -18.40 36.61 -19.78
N ASP A 31 -18.51 37.69 -19.03
CA ASP A 31 -17.68 37.98 -17.86
C ASP A 31 -18.05 37.02 -16.71
N LYS A 32 -19.35 36.73 -16.54
CA LYS A 32 -19.85 35.82 -15.54
C LYS A 32 -19.36 34.39 -15.75
N PHE A 33 -19.26 33.92 -16.99
CA PHE A 33 -18.70 32.58 -17.28
C PHE A 33 -17.19 32.54 -17.04
N ILE A 34 -16.44 33.58 -17.38
CA ILE A 34 -14.99 33.68 -17.15
C ILE A 34 -14.69 33.66 -15.65
N GLU A 35 -15.43 34.36 -14.83
CA GLU A 35 -15.29 34.33 -13.36
C GLU A 35 -15.56 32.91 -12.79
N THR A 36 -16.61 32.26 -13.29
CA THR A 36 -16.95 30.91 -12.91
C THR A 36 -15.80 29.92 -13.26
N VAL A 37 -15.22 30.07 -14.44
CA VAL A 37 -14.07 29.25 -14.88
C VAL A 37 -12.83 29.49 -14.01
N SER A 38 -12.57 30.75 -13.68
CA SER A 38 -11.42 31.12 -12.83
C SER A 38 -11.55 30.55 -11.43
N SER A 39 -12.72 30.66 -10.81
CA SER A 39 -12.98 30.07 -9.49
C SER A 39 -12.95 28.55 -9.52
N LEU A 40 -13.49 27.92 -10.57
CA LEU A 40 -13.43 26.46 -10.74
C LEU A 40 -11.99 25.96 -10.90
N SER A 41 -11.15 26.68 -11.65
CA SER A 41 -9.73 26.37 -11.79
C SER A 41 -8.99 26.40 -10.45
N TYR A 42 -9.30 27.37 -9.59
CA TYR A 42 -8.76 27.41 -8.23
C TYR A 42 -9.21 26.21 -7.40
N TYR A 43 -10.49 25.86 -7.45
CA TYR A 43 -11.02 24.68 -6.75
C TYR A 43 -10.37 23.39 -7.22
N LEU A 44 -10.17 23.19 -8.53
CA LEU A 44 -9.53 22.01 -9.09
C LEU A 44 -8.10 21.78 -8.60
N LYS A 45 -7.39 22.86 -8.25
CA LYS A 45 -6.01 22.80 -7.73
C LYS A 45 -5.93 22.48 -6.24
N SER A 46 -6.94 22.85 -5.47
CA SER A 46 -6.83 22.90 -4.00
C SER A 46 -7.84 22.04 -3.24
N PHE A 47 -8.82 21.40 -3.92
CA PHE A 47 -9.84 20.67 -3.20
C PHE A 47 -9.31 19.34 -2.62
N SER A 48 -9.62 19.12 -1.34
CA SER A 48 -9.35 17.85 -0.63
C SER A 48 -10.63 17.07 -0.33
N ASN A 49 -11.81 17.67 -0.55
CA ASN A 49 -13.11 17.10 -0.21
C ASN A 49 -14.03 17.07 -1.44
N ILE A 50 -14.30 15.85 -1.92
CA ILE A 50 -15.14 15.63 -3.10
C ILE A 50 -16.57 16.16 -2.92
N LYS A 51 -17.14 16.07 -1.71
CA LYS A 51 -18.51 16.54 -1.45
C LYS A 51 -18.62 18.05 -1.71
N ARG A 52 -17.67 18.84 -1.22
CA ARG A 52 -17.61 20.29 -1.44
C ARG A 52 -17.43 20.64 -2.93
N PHE A 53 -16.59 19.88 -3.63
CA PHE A 53 -16.40 20.09 -5.05
C PHE A 53 -17.69 19.82 -5.85
N LEU A 54 -18.39 18.73 -5.55
CA LEU A 54 -19.67 18.41 -6.19
C LEU A 54 -20.77 19.43 -5.85
N ASP A 55 -20.80 19.94 -4.60
CA ASP A 55 -21.70 21.02 -4.21
C ASP A 55 -21.44 22.28 -5.02
N TYR A 56 -20.16 22.62 -5.23
CA TYR A 56 -19.78 23.79 -6.03
C TYR A 56 -20.18 23.63 -7.52
N ILE A 57 -19.91 22.48 -8.13
CA ILE A 57 -20.37 22.18 -9.50
C ILE A 57 -21.89 22.28 -9.60
N SER A 58 -22.63 21.76 -8.63
CA SER A 58 -24.08 21.80 -8.59
C SER A 58 -24.60 23.24 -8.56
N LEU A 59 -23.95 24.14 -7.80
CA LEU A 59 -24.27 25.57 -7.76
C LEU A 59 -23.98 26.24 -9.11
N ILE A 60 -22.87 25.94 -9.76
CA ILE A 60 -22.56 26.45 -11.10
C ILE A 60 -23.64 26.03 -12.09
N LEU A 61 -24.02 24.76 -12.12
CA LEU A 61 -25.06 24.27 -13.01
C LEU A 61 -26.39 25.01 -12.80
N LYS A 62 -26.76 25.29 -11.55
CA LYS A 62 -27.95 26.02 -11.20
C LYS A 62 -27.88 27.49 -11.64
N HIS A 63 -26.85 28.23 -11.23
CA HIS A 63 -26.82 29.68 -11.37
C HIS A 63 -26.31 30.16 -12.72
N THR A 64 -25.35 29.49 -13.33
CA THR A 64 -24.76 29.89 -14.62
C THR A 64 -25.62 29.42 -15.80
N PHE A 65 -26.26 28.23 -15.68
CA PHE A 65 -27.04 27.63 -16.76
C PHE A 65 -28.55 27.71 -16.53
N ASN A 66 -28.99 28.32 -15.45
CA ASN A 66 -30.40 28.51 -15.07
C ASN A 66 -31.23 27.19 -15.12
N HIS A 67 -30.61 26.09 -14.62
CA HIS A 67 -31.32 24.84 -14.44
C HIS A 67 -32.23 24.91 -13.21
N GLN A 68 -33.47 24.43 -13.31
CA GLN A 68 -34.35 24.32 -12.15
C GLN A 68 -33.83 23.26 -11.20
N LEU A 69 -33.33 22.15 -11.74
CA LEU A 69 -32.69 21.09 -10.99
C LEU A 69 -31.51 20.54 -11.78
N SER A 70 -30.46 20.16 -11.09
CA SER A 70 -29.38 19.34 -11.63
C SER A 70 -29.06 18.18 -10.68
N PHE A 71 -28.64 17.08 -11.26
CA PHE A 71 -28.38 15.86 -10.55
C PHE A 71 -27.07 15.24 -11.03
N ILE A 72 -26.12 15.03 -10.11
CA ILE A 72 -24.81 14.48 -10.40
C ILE A 72 -24.69 13.10 -9.78
N ILE A 73 -24.46 12.08 -10.60
CA ILE A 73 -24.17 10.71 -10.19
C ILE A 73 -22.69 10.42 -10.44
N PRO A 74 -21.81 10.52 -9.45
CA PRO A 74 -20.42 10.13 -9.62
C PRO A 74 -20.26 8.62 -9.59
N LEU A 75 -19.26 8.10 -10.31
CA LEU A 75 -18.83 6.70 -10.27
C LEU A 75 -17.51 6.57 -9.52
N ASN A 76 -17.35 5.45 -8.80
CA ASN A 76 -16.12 5.10 -8.14
C ASN A 76 -15.08 4.53 -9.13
N GLU A 77 -13.90 4.16 -8.66
CA GLU A 77 -12.81 3.64 -9.48
C GLU A 77 -13.18 2.33 -10.21
N LYS A 78 -14.11 1.55 -9.65
CA LYS A 78 -14.63 0.31 -10.25
C LYS A 78 -15.73 0.55 -11.28
N GLY A 79 -16.15 1.81 -11.47
CA GLY A 79 -17.26 2.17 -12.34
C GLY A 79 -18.65 1.96 -11.71
N GLU A 80 -18.72 1.75 -10.38
CA GLU A 80 -19.97 1.60 -9.65
C GLU A 80 -20.46 2.97 -9.16
N ILE A 81 -21.77 3.13 -8.97
CA ILE A 81 -22.35 4.36 -8.47
C ILE A 81 -21.85 4.66 -7.07
N TRP A 82 -21.30 5.84 -6.90
CA TRP A 82 -20.81 6.31 -5.61
C TRP A 82 -21.94 6.98 -4.83
N LYS A 83 -22.83 6.18 -4.24
CA LYS A 83 -24.09 6.58 -3.61
C LYS A 83 -23.95 7.73 -2.60
N GLU A 84 -22.89 7.73 -1.80
CA GLU A 84 -22.64 8.73 -0.75
C GLU A 84 -22.33 10.14 -1.29
N ASN A 85 -21.98 10.22 -2.56
CA ASN A 85 -21.56 11.46 -3.24
C ASN A 85 -22.53 11.90 -4.34
N ILE A 86 -23.70 11.32 -4.42
CA ILE A 86 -24.77 11.81 -5.30
C ILE A 86 -25.18 13.20 -4.83
N LYS A 87 -25.28 14.15 -5.76
CA LYS A 87 -25.61 15.56 -5.47
C LYS A 87 -26.78 16.05 -6.27
N PHE A 88 -27.60 16.87 -5.61
CA PHE A 88 -28.74 17.56 -6.15
C PHE A 88 -28.58 19.04 -5.94
N ALA A 89 -28.89 19.84 -6.95
CA ALA A 89 -29.04 21.26 -6.83
C ALA A 89 -30.39 21.69 -7.43
N GLY A 90 -31.28 22.21 -6.59
CA GLY A 90 -32.64 22.60 -6.97
C GLY A 90 -32.96 24.04 -6.74
N ALA A 91 -34.09 24.51 -7.30
CA ALA A 91 -34.63 25.85 -7.05
C ALA A 91 -35.27 25.92 -5.67
N THR A 92 -34.99 27.00 -4.94
CA THR A 92 -35.47 27.24 -3.57
C THR A 92 -36.95 27.66 -3.45
N LYS A 93 -37.67 27.84 -4.55
CA LYS A 93 -39.04 28.40 -4.56
C LYS A 93 -40.19 27.39 -4.66
N ASN A 94 -39.94 26.11 -4.98
CA ASN A 94 -40.98 25.08 -5.00
C ASN A 94 -40.56 23.84 -4.16
N LEU A 95 -40.61 23.99 -2.84
CA LEU A 95 -40.19 22.99 -1.87
C LEU A 95 -40.84 21.60 -2.05
N LYS A 96 -42.13 21.54 -2.41
CA LYS A 96 -42.85 20.27 -2.55
C LYS A 96 -42.29 19.37 -3.67
N MET A 97 -41.96 19.93 -4.81
CA MET A 97 -41.56 19.19 -5.99
C MET A 97 -40.07 18.78 -5.96
N ASP A 98 -39.21 19.62 -5.38
CA ASP A 98 -37.83 19.27 -5.09
C ASP A 98 -37.75 18.09 -4.12
N ASP A 99 -38.68 17.99 -3.19
CA ASP A 99 -38.74 16.90 -2.21
C ASP A 99 -39.27 15.60 -2.83
N GLU A 100 -40.20 15.66 -3.80
CA GLU A 100 -40.64 14.47 -4.54
C GLU A 100 -39.51 13.88 -5.39
N ILE A 101 -38.78 14.73 -6.11
CA ILE A 101 -37.64 14.31 -6.93
C ILE A 101 -36.53 13.74 -6.05
N LYS A 102 -36.18 14.43 -4.95
CA LYS A 102 -35.20 13.93 -3.98
C LYS A 102 -35.64 12.63 -3.34
N SER A 103 -36.91 12.49 -2.96
CA SER A 103 -37.49 11.27 -2.41
C SER A 103 -37.44 10.12 -3.40
N TYR A 104 -37.81 10.38 -4.66
CA TYR A 104 -37.71 9.42 -5.74
C TYR A 104 -36.28 8.86 -5.86
N PHE A 105 -35.28 9.74 -5.97
CA PHE A 105 -33.88 9.32 -6.12
C PHE A 105 -33.28 8.72 -4.84
N LYS A 106 -33.74 9.11 -3.66
CA LYS A 106 -33.32 8.52 -2.39
C LYS A 106 -33.77 7.07 -2.27
N ASN A 107 -34.94 6.75 -2.79
CA ASN A 107 -35.54 5.43 -2.77
C ASN A 107 -35.22 4.58 -4.01
N PHE A 108 -34.58 5.19 -5.02
CA PHE A 108 -34.27 4.53 -6.29
C PHE A 108 -33.11 3.55 -6.11
N ASP A 109 -33.36 2.28 -6.42
CA ASP A 109 -32.32 1.26 -6.40
C ASP A 109 -31.48 1.31 -7.69
N PHE A 110 -30.42 2.12 -7.62
CA PHE A 110 -29.48 2.26 -8.73
C PHE A 110 -28.79 0.95 -9.12
N SER A 111 -28.72 -0.04 -8.22
CA SER A 111 -28.08 -1.32 -8.52
C SER A 111 -28.90 -2.19 -9.46
N LYS A 112 -30.23 -2.08 -9.37
CA LYS A 112 -31.16 -2.85 -10.20
C LYS A 112 -31.57 -2.13 -11.47
N ASN A 113 -31.73 -0.81 -11.38
CA ASN A 113 -32.41 -0.02 -12.42
C ASN A 113 -31.47 0.81 -13.28
N PHE A 114 -30.18 0.84 -12.98
CA PHE A 114 -29.20 1.63 -13.71
C PHE A 114 -28.13 0.74 -14.35
N LYS A 115 -28.25 0.50 -15.65
CA LYS A 115 -27.20 -0.16 -16.45
C LYS A 115 -26.33 0.91 -17.08
N LEU A 116 -25.04 0.90 -16.79
CA LEU A 116 -24.02 1.85 -17.29
C LEU A 116 -24.03 2.06 -18.83
N LYS A 117 -24.65 1.17 -19.59
CA LYS A 117 -24.78 1.26 -21.05
C LYS A 117 -26.04 2.03 -21.50
N ASP A 118 -27.04 2.21 -20.64
CA ASP A 118 -28.38 2.67 -21.03
C ASP A 118 -28.70 4.07 -20.45
N ASP A 119 -27.81 5.01 -20.67
CA ASP A 119 -27.95 6.44 -20.38
C ASP A 119 -29.28 7.01 -20.93
N ILE A 120 -29.57 6.66 -22.18
CA ILE A 120 -30.80 7.07 -22.90
C ILE A 120 -32.04 6.45 -22.27
N SER A 121 -31.99 5.22 -21.77
CA SER A 121 -33.14 4.56 -21.17
C SER A 121 -33.52 5.18 -19.83
N PHE A 122 -32.53 5.58 -19.04
CA PHE A 122 -32.78 6.27 -17.75
C PHE A 122 -33.31 7.69 -17.95
N GLU A 123 -32.80 8.41 -18.94
CA GLU A 123 -33.34 9.73 -19.33
C GLU A 123 -34.83 9.63 -19.78
N LYS A 124 -35.20 8.59 -20.54
CA LYS A 124 -36.59 8.33 -20.90
C LYS A 124 -37.48 8.03 -19.70
N VAL A 125 -36.97 7.25 -18.73
CA VAL A 125 -37.70 6.96 -17.48
C VAL A 125 -37.96 8.25 -16.72
N LEU A 126 -36.95 9.12 -16.59
CA LEU A 126 -37.06 10.41 -15.92
C LEU A 126 -38.04 11.34 -16.65
N ASN A 127 -37.98 11.42 -17.99
CA ASN A 127 -38.90 12.23 -18.79
C ASN A 127 -40.36 11.75 -18.66
N ASN A 128 -40.60 10.44 -18.54
CA ASN A 128 -41.94 9.90 -18.32
C ASN A 128 -42.46 10.20 -16.91
N GLN A 129 -41.59 10.18 -15.89
CA GLN A 129 -41.95 10.44 -14.50
C GLN A 129 -42.17 11.94 -14.24
N PHE A 130 -41.37 12.80 -14.85
CA PHE A 130 -41.36 14.25 -14.60
C PHE A 130 -41.72 15.02 -15.88
N LYS A 131 -42.96 14.82 -16.36
CA LYS A 131 -43.46 15.36 -17.64
C LYS A 131 -43.46 16.88 -17.76
N GLU A 132 -43.35 17.59 -16.64
CA GLU A 132 -43.29 19.06 -16.62
C GLU A 132 -41.89 19.62 -16.97
N TYR A 133 -40.90 18.71 -17.08
CA TYR A 133 -39.52 19.09 -17.35
C TYR A 133 -39.00 18.43 -18.61
N VAL A 134 -38.18 19.15 -19.33
CA VAL A 134 -37.27 18.61 -20.32
C VAL A 134 -35.98 18.23 -19.61
N ILE A 135 -35.59 16.95 -19.72
CA ILE A 135 -34.42 16.40 -19.04
C ILE A 135 -33.39 16.05 -20.10
N LYS A 136 -32.15 16.51 -19.89
CA LYS A 136 -30.98 16.11 -20.70
C LYS A 136 -29.95 15.42 -19.82
N SER A 137 -29.30 14.40 -20.37
CA SER A 137 -28.22 13.65 -19.72
C SER A 137 -26.87 13.93 -20.38
N TYR A 138 -25.83 13.97 -19.57
CA TYR A 138 -24.46 14.20 -20.02
C TYR A 138 -23.52 13.20 -19.34
N LYS A 139 -22.73 12.49 -20.16
CA LYS A 139 -21.67 11.59 -19.63
C LYS A 139 -20.46 12.40 -19.20
N VAL A 140 -19.98 12.10 -17.98
CA VAL A 140 -18.76 12.66 -17.45
C VAL A 140 -17.60 11.74 -17.82
N LEU A 141 -16.87 12.07 -18.88
CA LEU A 141 -15.81 11.24 -19.44
C LEU A 141 -14.42 11.81 -19.12
N SER A 142 -13.52 10.96 -18.66
CA SER A 142 -12.10 11.26 -18.53
C SER A 142 -11.24 10.10 -19.00
N ARG A 143 -10.29 10.36 -19.90
CA ARG A 143 -9.39 9.36 -20.51
C ARG A 143 -10.12 8.13 -21.04
N GLY A 144 -11.24 8.32 -21.71
CA GLY A 144 -12.06 7.24 -22.27
C GLY A 144 -12.87 6.44 -21.23
N LYS A 145 -12.81 6.78 -19.95
CA LYS A 145 -13.58 6.14 -18.87
C LYS A 145 -14.74 7.04 -18.44
N CYS A 146 -15.91 6.45 -18.20
CA CYS A 146 -17.04 7.14 -17.59
C CYS A 146 -16.78 7.32 -16.10
N ARG A 147 -16.83 8.58 -15.62
CA ARG A 147 -16.63 8.96 -14.23
C ARG A 147 -17.93 9.35 -13.53
N GLY A 148 -19.01 9.45 -14.29
CA GLY A 148 -20.33 9.81 -13.76
C GLY A 148 -21.29 10.29 -14.83
N PHE A 149 -22.43 10.76 -14.37
CA PHE A 149 -23.49 11.32 -15.19
C PHE A 149 -24.01 12.61 -14.58
N VAL A 150 -24.39 13.56 -15.41
CA VAL A 150 -25.07 14.78 -15.02
C VAL A 150 -26.42 14.79 -15.71
N TYR A 151 -27.50 14.96 -14.96
CA TYR A 151 -28.85 15.18 -15.46
C TYR A 151 -29.28 16.60 -15.15
N THR A 152 -29.86 17.27 -16.12
CA THR A 152 -30.33 18.66 -15.98
C THR A 152 -31.80 18.73 -16.32
N PHE A 153 -32.55 19.50 -15.52
CA PHE A 153 -33.99 19.63 -15.62
C PHE A 153 -34.34 21.10 -15.91
N LYS A 154 -35.19 21.33 -16.91
CA LYS A 154 -35.67 22.67 -17.30
C LYS A 154 -37.14 22.62 -17.65
N LYS A 155 -37.94 23.63 -17.24
CA LYS A 155 -39.36 23.72 -17.57
C LYS A 155 -39.60 24.12 -19.01
N ASP A 156 -38.71 24.99 -19.52
CA ASP A 156 -38.77 25.47 -20.88
C ASP A 156 -37.81 24.69 -21.77
N THR A 157 -37.95 24.83 -23.11
CA THR A 157 -37.02 24.26 -24.06
C THR A 157 -35.58 24.71 -23.74
N PHE A 158 -34.64 23.78 -23.83
CA PHE A 158 -33.23 24.12 -23.68
C PHE A 158 -32.82 25.13 -24.74
N ASN A 159 -32.04 26.13 -24.33
CA ASN A 159 -31.39 27.02 -25.28
C ASN A 159 -30.28 26.23 -25.97
N ASP A 160 -30.57 25.74 -27.18
CA ASP A 160 -29.66 24.91 -27.99
C ASP A 160 -28.56 25.75 -28.70
N SER A 161 -28.25 26.97 -28.18
CA SER A 161 -27.13 27.74 -28.71
C SER A 161 -25.83 26.97 -28.57
N LEU A 162 -25.00 26.95 -29.60
CA LEU A 162 -23.68 26.33 -29.59
C LEU A 162 -22.80 26.83 -28.44
N LYS A 163 -22.99 28.07 -28.03
CA LYS A 163 -22.28 28.67 -26.90
C LYS A 163 -22.70 28.02 -25.58
N TYR A 164 -24.00 27.80 -25.36
CA TYR A 164 -24.54 27.15 -24.17
C TYR A 164 -23.98 25.73 -24.02
N GLU A 165 -24.11 24.90 -25.04
CA GLU A 165 -23.63 23.50 -25.04
C GLU A 165 -22.11 23.43 -24.86
N ARG A 166 -21.33 24.31 -25.49
CA ARG A 166 -19.89 24.37 -25.31
C ARG A 166 -19.49 24.69 -23.86
N ASN A 167 -20.15 25.68 -23.27
CA ASN A 167 -19.88 26.13 -21.90
C ASN A 167 -20.27 25.04 -20.89
N LEU A 168 -21.40 24.36 -21.09
CA LEU A 168 -21.83 23.25 -20.24
C LEU A 168 -20.88 22.05 -20.34
N ASN A 169 -20.47 21.68 -21.56
CA ASN A 169 -19.49 20.63 -21.77
C ASN A 169 -18.14 20.94 -21.13
N PHE A 170 -17.74 22.21 -21.09
CA PHE A 170 -16.54 22.62 -20.36
C PHE A 170 -16.66 22.35 -18.85
N ILE A 171 -17.78 22.72 -18.21
CA ILE A 171 -18.02 22.46 -16.78
C ILE A 171 -18.05 20.95 -16.51
N ILE A 172 -18.67 20.16 -17.39
CA ILE A 172 -18.70 18.69 -17.28
C ILE A 172 -17.30 18.11 -17.41
N SER A 173 -16.46 18.65 -18.28
CA SER A 173 -15.05 18.25 -18.41
C SER A 173 -14.24 18.58 -17.14
N CYS A 174 -14.48 19.75 -16.53
CA CYS A 174 -13.90 20.11 -15.24
C CYS A 174 -14.36 19.16 -14.12
N LEU A 175 -15.64 18.78 -14.11
CA LEU A 175 -16.16 17.75 -13.19
C LEU A 175 -15.43 16.42 -13.38
N ALA A 176 -15.22 16.00 -14.62
CA ALA A 176 -14.49 14.76 -14.93
C ALA A 176 -13.06 14.77 -14.39
N ILE A 177 -12.33 15.89 -14.60
CA ILE A 177 -10.98 16.10 -14.08
C ILE A 177 -10.99 16.06 -12.54
N GLY A 178 -11.96 16.71 -11.90
CA GLY A 178 -12.07 16.74 -10.45
C GLY A 178 -12.31 15.35 -9.84
N LEU A 179 -13.23 14.57 -10.43
CA LEU A 179 -13.50 13.19 -10.00
C LEU A 179 -12.26 12.30 -10.17
N GLU A 180 -11.54 12.44 -11.29
CA GLU A 180 -10.31 11.68 -11.53
C GLU A 180 -9.21 12.06 -10.56
N ASN A 181 -8.94 13.35 -10.37
CA ASN A 181 -7.93 13.82 -9.41
C ASN A 181 -8.21 13.31 -8.00
N TYR A 182 -9.47 13.33 -7.57
CA TYR A 182 -9.83 12.79 -6.25
C TYR A 182 -9.56 11.29 -6.14
N SER A 183 -9.88 10.50 -7.16
CA SER A 183 -9.56 9.08 -7.22
C SER A 183 -8.05 8.84 -7.10
N LEU A 184 -7.25 9.61 -7.85
CA LEU A 184 -5.79 9.52 -7.81
C LEU A 184 -5.22 9.89 -6.43
N ILE A 185 -5.73 10.96 -5.79
CA ILE A 185 -5.32 11.36 -4.44
C ILE A 185 -5.65 10.25 -3.42
N LYS A 186 -6.85 9.64 -3.53
CA LYS A 186 -7.26 8.55 -2.66
C LYS A 186 -6.38 7.30 -2.84
N ALA A 187 -6.09 6.94 -4.09
CA ALA A 187 -5.20 5.83 -4.42
C ALA A 187 -3.78 6.09 -3.87
N LYS A 188 -3.23 7.31 -4.08
CA LYS A 188 -1.93 7.70 -3.56
C LYS A 188 -1.85 7.59 -2.04
N LYS A 189 -2.85 8.10 -1.30
CA LYS A 189 -2.89 7.98 0.18
C LYS A 189 -2.92 6.52 0.63
N LYS A 190 -3.63 5.66 -0.10
CA LYS A 190 -3.66 4.23 0.22
C LYS A 190 -2.27 3.59 0.04
N HIS A 191 -1.56 3.92 -1.04
CA HIS A 191 -0.17 3.45 -1.25
C HIS A 191 0.76 3.96 -0.15
N GLU A 192 0.72 5.26 0.16
CA GLU A 192 1.55 5.86 1.21
C GLU A 192 1.34 5.20 2.59
N ASN A 193 0.11 4.81 2.92
CA ASN A 193 -0.18 4.08 4.16
C ASN A 193 0.41 2.67 4.14
N VAL A 194 0.27 1.93 3.03
CA VAL A 194 0.85 0.58 2.88
C VAL A 194 2.38 0.66 2.95
N ASP A 195 2.99 1.61 2.26
CA ASP A 195 4.45 1.80 2.28
C ASP A 195 4.95 2.11 3.70
N ARG A 196 4.18 2.91 4.46
CA ARG A 196 4.49 3.20 5.86
C ARG A 196 4.41 1.95 6.75
N GLU A 197 3.39 1.12 6.58
CA GLU A 197 3.26 -0.15 7.32
C GLU A 197 4.42 -1.10 7.00
N ILE A 198 4.82 -1.19 5.72
CA ILE A 198 5.99 -1.97 5.30
C ILE A 198 7.27 -1.42 5.93
N SER A 199 7.43 -0.10 5.98
CA SER A 199 8.61 0.54 6.62
C SER A 199 8.70 0.24 8.11
N ILE A 200 7.56 0.24 8.83
CA ILE A 200 7.51 -0.14 10.25
C ILE A 200 7.88 -1.62 10.41
N GLY A 201 7.36 -2.50 9.54
CA GLY A 201 7.74 -3.92 9.53
C GLY A 201 9.23 -4.14 9.31
N ALA A 202 9.86 -3.35 8.43
CA ALA A 202 11.29 -3.37 8.15
C ALA A 202 12.12 -2.93 9.37
N GLU A 203 11.68 -1.89 10.06
CA GLU A 203 12.32 -1.44 11.31
C GLU A 203 12.28 -2.53 12.39
N ILE A 204 11.12 -3.17 12.57
CA ILE A 204 10.99 -4.30 13.51
C ILE A 204 11.91 -5.46 13.10
N GLN A 205 11.95 -5.82 11.81
CA GLN A 205 12.82 -6.89 11.32
C GLN A 205 14.29 -6.57 11.57
N SER A 206 14.73 -5.34 11.30
CA SER A 206 16.13 -4.94 11.53
C SER A 206 16.54 -5.07 13.00
N GLN A 207 15.62 -4.78 13.93
CA GLN A 207 15.86 -4.95 15.38
C GLN A 207 15.93 -6.42 15.81
N LEU A 208 15.48 -7.36 14.98
CA LEU A 208 15.61 -8.79 15.24
C LEU A 208 16.98 -9.34 14.85
N LEU A 209 17.68 -8.72 13.91
CA LEU A 209 19.06 -9.07 13.58
C LEU A 209 20.00 -8.57 14.68
N PRO A 210 21.16 -9.22 14.87
CA PRO A 210 22.13 -8.76 15.88
C PRO A 210 22.67 -7.36 15.59
N ASP A 211 22.48 -6.43 16.51
CA ASP A 211 23.02 -5.07 16.43
C ASP A 211 24.54 -5.01 16.64
N TYR A 212 25.09 -6.01 17.29
CA TYR A 212 26.52 -6.11 17.61
C TYR A 212 26.99 -7.56 17.55
N CYS A 213 28.27 -7.72 17.24
CA CYS A 213 28.92 -9.02 17.32
C CYS A 213 29.28 -9.36 18.77
N PRO A 214 28.95 -10.58 19.24
CA PRO A 214 29.32 -11.00 20.60
C PRO A 214 30.83 -11.19 20.75
N THR A 215 31.32 -10.99 21.96
CA THR A 215 32.68 -11.35 22.29
C THR A 215 32.81 -12.88 22.49
N ILE A 216 33.57 -13.52 21.61
CA ILE A 216 33.88 -14.95 21.70
C ILE A 216 35.36 -15.12 21.95
N TYR A 217 35.74 -15.91 22.97
CA TYR A 217 37.11 -16.06 23.35
C TYR A 217 38.03 -16.56 22.21
N GLY A 218 39.02 -15.74 21.86
CA GLY A 218 39.99 -16.01 20.81
C GLY A 218 39.46 -15.91 19.37
N VAL A 219 38.35 -15.19 19.17
CA VAL A 219 37.75 -14.92 17.86
C VAL A 219 37.47 -13.45 17.70
N ASP A 220 37.90 -12.86 16.60
CA ASP A 220 37.45 -11.56 16.13
C ASP A 220 36.29 -11.77 15.17
N LEU A 221 35.16 -11.08 15.39
CA LEU A 221 33.92 -11.29 14.65
C LEU A 221 33.39 -9.96 14.11
N ALA A 222 33.05 -9.95 12.85
CA ALA A 222 32.37 -8.83 12.18
C ALA A 222 31.21 -9.34 11.34
N ALA A 223 30.12 -8.61 11.28
CA ALA A 223 28.97 -8.91 10.46
C ALA A 223 28.36 -7.65 9.85
N HIS A 224 27.81 -7.78 8.67
CA HIS A 224 27.11 -6.72 7.98
C HIS A 224 25.98 -7.32 7.13
N CYS A 225 24.80 -6.70 7.19
CA CYS A 225 23.67 -7.05 6.34
C CYS A 225 23.09 -5.77 5.73
N ARG A 226 22.84 -5.82 4.44
CA ARG A 226 22.17 -4.72 3.71
C ARG A 226 21.09 -5.31 2.82
N PRO A 227 19.81 -5.25 3.24
CA PRO A 227 18.72 -5.78 2.45
C PRO A 227 18.60 -5.07 1.09
N ALA A 228 18.23 -5.80 0.04
CA ALA A 228 18.02 -5.25 -1.30
C ALA A 228 16.75 -4.38 -1.38
N LEU A 229 15.73 -4.66 -0.56
CA LEU A 229 14.51 -3.88 -0.36
C LEU A 229 14.41 -3.43 1.10
N GLN A 230 13.27 -2.85 1.48
CA GLN A 230 13.03 -2.45 2.88
C GLN A 230 13.06 -3.67 3.83
N LEU A 231 12.56 -4.83 3.37
CA LEU A 231 12.57 -6.13 4.06
C LEU A 231 13.36 -7.13 3.23
N GLY A 232 14.18 -7.97 3.88
CA GLY A 232 15.01 -9.00 3.25
C GLY A 232 14.70 -10.41 3.73
N GLY A 233 15.09 -11.41 2.92
CA GLY A 233 15.12 -12.82 3.29
C GLY A 233 16.40 -13.21 4.00
N ASP A 234 17.47 -12.44 3.85
CA ASP A 234 18.76 -12.70 4.47
C ASP A 234 18.68 -12.72 6.00
N TYR A 235 19.32 -13.69 6.58
CA TYR A 235 19.35 -13.91 8.02
C TYR A 235 20.76 -14.28 8.47
N TYR A 236 21.21 -13.70 9.56
CA TYR A 236 22.36 -14.16 10.33
C TYR A 236 22.09 -14.01 11.82
N ASP A 237 22.70 -14.86 12.62
CA ASP A 237 22.55 -14.76 14.08
C ASP A 237 23.77 -15.35 14.81
N PHE A 238 23.96 -14.90 16.05
CA PHE A 238 24.96 -15.36 17.00
C PHE A 238 24.28 -15.76 18.30
N MET A 239 24.35 -17.02 18.68
CA MET A 239 23.64 -17.53 19.85
C MET A 239 24.57 -18.30 20.76
N SER A 240 24.61 -17.95 22.04
CA SER A 240 25.28 -18.77 23.03
C SER A 240 24.42 -19.99 23.36
N LEU A 241 24.99 -21.20 23.29
CA LEU A 241 24.30 -22.43 23.67
C LEU A 241 24.02 -22.51 25.17
N LYS A 242 24.59 -21.61 25.97
CA LYS A 242 24.33 -21.48 27.41
C LYS A 242 23.90 -20.06 27.74
N THR A 243 22.67 -19.90 28.18
CA THR A 243 22.08 -18.58 28.45
C THR A 243 22.21 -18.14 29.92
N ASN A 244 22.15 -19.08 30.88
CA ASN A 244 22.13 -18.78 32.32
C ASN A 244 23.54 -18.81 32.96
N ILE A 245 24.50 -18.09 32.39
CA ILE A 245 25.89 -18.03 32.89
C ILE A 245 26.38 -16.58 32.83
N SER A 246 27.36 -16.26 33.69
CA SER A 246 28.01 -14.94 33.69
C SER A 246 28.70 -14.63 32.34
N GLU A 247 28.84 -13.34 31.97
CA GLU A 247 29.49 -12.92 30.72
C GLU A 247 30.85 -13.57 30.48
N LYS A 248 31.77 -13.53 31.46
CA LYS A 248 33.08 -14.17 31.38
C LYS A 248 33.02 -15.67 31.08
N ARG A 249 31.98 -16.36 31.54
CA ARG A 249 31.76 -17.80 31.22
C ARG A 249 31.09 -17.96 29.87
N ARG A 250 30.29 -16.99 29.45
CA ARG A 250 29.59 -17.00 28.14
C ARG A 250 30.59 -16.88 27.00
N GLU A 251 31.61 -16.04 27.07
CA GLU A 251 32.68 -15.94 26.08
C GLU A 251 33.35 -17.28 25.76
N LYS A 252 33.50 -18.15 26.79
CA LYS A 252 34.08 -19.51 26.66
C LYS A 252 33.04 -20.62 26.42
N ALA A 253 31.76 -20.26 26.34
CA ALA A 253 30.71 -21.20 25.98
C ALA A 253 30.77 -21.53 24.48
N ARG A 254 30.05 -22.58 24.07
CA ARG A 254 29.83 -22.85 22.64
C ARG A 254 28.88 -21.79 22.07
N TRP A 255 29.16 -21.40 20.84
CA TRP A 255 28.38 -20.40 20.12
C TRP A 255 27.88 -20.96 18.80
N ALA A 256 26.59 -20.79 18.52
CA ALA A 256 26.04 -21.00 17.20
C ALA A 256 26.26 -19.76 16.35
N LEU A 257 26.71 -19.98 15.13
CA LEU A 257 26.91 -18.97 14.08
C LEU A 257 26.09 -19.44 12.88
N VAL A 258 25.20 -18.58 12.43
CA VAL A 258 24.20 -18.96 11.42
C VAL A 258 24.14 -17.91 10.33
N ILE A 259 23.97 -18.37 9.10
CA ILE A 259 23.61 -17.56 7.95
C ILE A 259 22.60 -18.31 7.08
N GLY A 260 21.65 -17.62 6.50
CA GLY A 260 20.64 -18.20 5.64
C GLY A 260 19.94 -17.17 4.78
N ASP A 261 19.21 -17.65 3.80
CA ASP A 261 18.41 -16.84 2.90
C ASP A 261 17.07 -17.50 2.61
N VAL A 262 16.00 -16.72 2.69
CA VAL A 262 14.64 -17.15 2.41
C VAL A 262 14.30 -16.80 0.97
N MET A 263 13.91 -17.78 0.17
CA MET A 263 13.48 -17.59 -1.22
C MET A 263 12.51 -16.43 -1.38
N GLY A 264 12.89 -15.46 -2.23
CA GLY A 264 12.07 -14.30 -2.60
C GLY A 264 12.51 -13.01 -1.93
N LYS A 265 11.73 -11.96 -2.10
CA LYS A 265 12.08 -10.60 -1.61
C LYS A 265 10.89 -9.93 -0.94
N GLY A 266 11.17 -8.90 -0.13
CA GLY A 266 10.16 -8.06 0.51
C GLY A 266 9.41 -8.74 1.67
N LEU A 267 8.20 -8.27 1.93
CA LEU A 267 7.41 -8.65 3.11
C LEU A 267 7.25 -10.17 3.32
N PRO A 268 6.93 -11.01 2.30
CA PRO A 268 6.76 -12.44 2.54
C PRO A 268 8.05 -13.14 2.97
N ALA A 269 9.19 -12.78 2.38
CA ALA A 269 10.48 -13.34 2.77
C ALA A 269 10.88 -12.90 4.18
N GLY A 270 10.64 -11.62 4.52
CA GLY A 270 10.91 -11.10 5.86
C GLY A 270 10.09 -11.74 6.97
N LEU A 271 8.82 -12.08 6.71
CA LEU A 271 7.97 -12.80 7.67
C LEU A 271 8.47 -14.22 7.92
N LEU A 272 8.82 -14.98 6.85
CA LEU A 272 9.37 -16.34 6.97
C LEU A 272 10.73 -16.32 7.66
N MET A 273 11.59 -15.33 7.40
CA MET A 273 12.86 -15.16 8.13
C MET A 273 12.62 -14.98 9.64
N THR A 274 11.63 -14.16 10.01
CA THR A 274 11.28 -13.93 11.42
C THR A 274 10.77 -15.21 12.09
N MET A 275 9.96 -16.01 11.39
CA MET A 275 9.49 -17.32 11.84
C MET A 275 10.68 -18.27 12.04
N LEU A 276 11.53 -18.43 11.02
CA LEU A 276 12.74 -19.26 11.06
C LEU A 276 13.62 -18.91 12.25
N ARG A 277 13.89 -17.60 12.45
CA ARG A 277 14.68 -17.11 13.58
C ARG A 277 14.11 -17.58 14.92
N GLY A 278 12.80 -17.50 15.10
CA GLY A 278 12.16 -17.96 16.34
C GLY A 278 12.34 -19.45 16.59
N MET A 279 12.11 -20.27 15.57
CA MET A 279 12.26 -21.72 15.61
C MET A 279 13.74 -22.10 15.88
N LEU A 280 14.66 -21.52 15.11
CA LEU A 280 16.08 -21.81 15.25
C LEU A 280 16.62 -21.44 16.65
N ARG A 281 16.22 -20.29 17.20
CA ARG A 281 16.63 -19.91 18.56
C ARG A 281 16.14 -20.87 19.63
N ALA A 282 14.97 -21.47 19.46
CA ALA A 282 14.46 -22.52 20.34
C ALA A 282 15.28 -23.81 20.20
N GLU A 283 15.54 -24.24 18.96
CA GLU A 283 16.30 -25.45 18.67
C GLU A 283 17.75 -25.37 19.17
N VAL A 284 18.42 -24.24 19.03
CA VAL A 284 19.81 -24.06 19.52
C VAL A 284 19.93 -24.29 21.02
N LEU A 285 18.88 -23.99 21.80
CA LEU A 285 18.88 -24.22 23.26
C LEU A 285 18.89 -25.71 23.65
N THR A 286 18.49 -26.60 22.75
CA THR A 286 18.56 -28.07 22.98
C THR A 286 19.98 -28.57 23.07
N GLY A 287 20.93 -27.85 22.43
CA GLY A 287 22.34 -28.22 22.37
C GLY A 287 22.64 -29.43 21.48
N LEU A 288 21.68 -29.83 20.64
CA LEU A 288 21.83 -30.91 19.67
C LEU A 288 22.93 -30.61 18.64
N PRO A 289 23.46 -31.65 17.95
CA PRO A 289 24.46 -31.43 16.90
C PRO A 289 23.82 -30.76 15.66
N PRO A 290 24.63 -30.07 14.80
CA PRO A 290 24.16 -29.27 13.66
C PRO A 290 23.19 -29.98 12.71
N ASP A 291 23.43 -31.22 12.37
CA ASP A 291 22.60 -32.08 11.51
C ASP A 291 21.19 -32.28 12.10
N ARG A 292 21.10 -32.49 13.40
CA ARG A 292 19.81 -32.64 14.10
C ARG A 292 19.06 -31.32 14.22
N ILE A 293 19.77 -30.22 14.48
CA ILE A 293 19.17 -28.87 14.48
C ILE A 293 18.50 -28.59 13.12
N LEU A 294 19.19 -28.85 12.00
CA LEU A 294 18.62 -28.62 10.67
C LEU A 294 17.46 -29.58 10.35
N HIS A 295 17.58 -30.87 10.78
CA HIS A 295 16.50 -31.83 10.61
C HIS A 295 15.23 -31.38 11.35
N ASP A 296 15.35 -31.07 12.64
CA ASP A 296 14.22 -30.70 13.48
C ASP A 296 13.60 -29.35 12.99
N LEU A 297 14.46 -28.43 12.57
CA LEU A 297 14.01 -27.14 11.97
C LEU A 297 13.24 -27.34 10.66
N ASN A 298 13.67 -28.28 9.81
CA ASN A 298 12.96 -28.66 8.59
C ASN A 298 11.58 -29.24 8.91
N GLN A 299 11.50 -30.15 9.88
CA GLN A 299 10.24 -30.77 10.31
C GLN A 299 9.25 -29.71 10.86
N LEU A 300 9.74 -28.71 11.59
CA LEU A 300 8.91 -27.64 12.14
C LEU A 300 8.41 -26.67 11.05
N ALA A 301 9.26 -26.35 10.08
CA ALA A 301 9.00 -25.30 9.11
C ALA A 301 8.32 -25.79 7.82
N ILE A 302 8.42 -27.10 7.51
CA ILE A 302 8.04 -27.62 6.19
C ILE A 302 6.58 -27.34 5.83
N TYR A 303 5.65 -27.45 6.77
CA TYR A 303 4.23 -27.21 6.51
C TYR A 303 3.98 -25.76 6.07
N ASP A 304 4.59 -24.77 6.76
CA ASP A 304 4.41 -23.37 6.48
C ASP A 304 5.13 -22.95 5.19
N LEU A 305 6.29 -23.54 4.92
CA LEU A 305 7.08 -23.29 3.72
C LEU A 305 6.41 -23.88 2.47
N ASP A 306 5.86 -25.10 2.55
CA ASP A 306 5.11 -25.74 1.46
C ASP A 306 3.86 -24.91 1.09
N GLN A 307 3.07 -24.48 2.07
CA GLN A 307 1.90 -23.61 1.85
C GLN A 307 2.27 -22.30 1.16
N SER A 308 3.43 -21.74 1.45
CA SER A 308 3.92 -20.51 0.84
C SER A 308 4.64 -20.71 -0.49
N HIS A 309 4.87 -21.96 -0.91
CA HIS A 309 5.70 -22.36 -2.07
C HIS A 309 7.09 -21.71 -2.03
N ARG A 310 7.72 -21.74 -0.85
CA ARG A 310 9.04 -21.17 -0.61
C ARG A 310 9.93 -22.15 0.10
N PHE A 311 11.23 -21.96 -0.04
CA PHE A 311 12.25 -22.72 0.68
C PHE A 311 13.26 -21.76 1.30
N ILE A 312 14.08 -22.31 2.20
CA ILE A 312 15.13 -21.57 2.89
C ILE A 312 16.45 -22.31 2.72
N THR A 313 17.49 -21.58 2.37
CA THR A 313 18.86 -22.07 2.47
C THR A 313 19.45 -21.63 3.80
N LEU A 314 20.11 -22.52 4.52
CA LEU A 314 20.67 -22.23 5.84
C LEU A 314 21.99 -22.96 6.06
N PHE A 315 23.00 -22.22 6.51
CA PHE A 315 24.22 -22.80 7.05
C PHE A 315 24.24 -22.58 8.56
N TYR A 316 24.26 -23.66 9.30
CA TYR A 316 24.35 -23.68 10.77
C TYR A 316 25.69 -24.20 11.21
N SER A 317 26.35 -23.52 12.13
CA SER A 317 27.58 -23.98 12.75
C SER A 317 27.61 -23.73 14.26
N ASP A 318 28.28 -24.59 15.01
CA ASP A 318 28.60 -24.35 16.41
C ASP A 318 30.12 -24.42 16.66
N TYR A 319 30.63 -23.39 17.34
CA TYR A 319 32.03 -23.23 17.68
C TYR A 319 32.25 -23.41 19.18
N ASP A 320 33.20 -24.27 19.57
CA ASP A 320 33.65 -24.39 20.96
C ASP A 320 35.03 -23.70 21.13
N PRO A 321 35.11 -22.55 21.79
CA PRO A 321 36.36 -21.79 22.00
C PRO A 321 37.41 -22.55 22.80
N ARG A 322 37.01 -23.55 23.62
CA ARG A 322 37.94 -24.32 24.47
C ARG A 322 38.72 -25.36 23.67
N THR A 323 38.03 -25.98 22.71
CA THR A 323 38.60 -27.00 21.83
C THR A 323 38.98 -26.46 20.46
N LYS A 324 38.52 -25.21 20.12
CA LYS A 324 38.67 -24.57 18.81
C LYS A 324 38.08 -25.42 17.67
N LYS A 325 37.10 -26.24 17.98
CA LYS A 325 36.37 -27.05 16.98
C LYS A 325 35.15 -26.35 16.51
N LEU A 326 34.96 -26.29 15.19
CA LEU A 326 33.75 -25.86 14.51
C LEU A 326 33.06 -27.10 13.96
N ARG A 327 31.80 -27.32 14.37
CA ARG A 327 30.89 -28.29 13.73
C ARG A 327 29.90 -27.54 12.89
N TYR A 328 29.43 -28.11 11.80
CA TYR A 328 28.51 -27.43 10.90
C TYR A 328 27.64 -28.42 10.14
N ALA A 329 26.50 -27.92 9.65
CA ALA A 329 25.65 -28.61 8.68
C ALA A 329 25.10 -27.56 7.71
N ASN A 330 24.86 -27.97 6.46
CA ASN A 330 24.46 -27.14 5.37
C ASN A 330 23.11 -27.59 4.80
N ALA A 331 22.12 -26.69 4.79
CA ALA A 331 20.85 -26.86 4.09
C ALA A 331 20.93 -26.15 2.75
N ALA A 332 21.81 -26.59 1.86
CA ALA A 332 22.03 -26.06 0.49
C ALA A 332 22.29 -24.55 0.42
N HIS A 333 22.83 -23.95 1.45
CA HIS A 333 23.30 -22.58 1.44
C HIS A 333 24.70 -22.47 0.81
N ASN A 334 25.07 -21.27 0.36
CA ASN A 334 26.42 -20.99 -0.13
C ASN A 334 27.46 -21.43 0.91
N PRO A 335 28.34 -22.43 0.62
CA PRO A 335 29.29 -22.92 1.60
C PRO A 335 30.24 -21.80 2.05
N PRO A 336 30.41 -21.56 3.36
CA PRO A 336 31.38 -20.60 3.86
C PRO A 336 32.81 -20.94 3.41
N LEU A 337 33.60 -19.88 3.22
CA LEU A 337 34.99 -19.98 2.78
C LEU A 337 35.93 -19.92 4.00
N LEU A 338 36.68 -20.98 4.25
CA LEU A 338 37.69 -21.01 5.29
C LEU A 338 39.09 -20.80 4.71
N TRP A 339 39.72 -19.69 5.06
CA TRP A 339 41.16 -19.49 4.85
C TRP A 339 41.95 -20.22 5.91
N LYS A 340 42.76 -21.22 5.47
CA LYS A 340 43.71 -21.92 6.29
C LYS A 340 45.09 -21.26 6.27
N SER A 341 45.42 -20.52 7.35
CA SER A 341 46.65 -19.74 7.43
C SER A 341 47.91 -20.60 7.32
N SER A 342 47.91 -21.80 7.91
CA SER A 342 49.07 -22.73 7.87
C SER A 342 49.34 -23.29 6.48
N GLU A 343 48.32 -23.44 5.65
CA GLU A 343 48.37 -24.06 4.33
C GLU A 343 48.28 -23.04 3.18
N GLN A 344 48.04 -21.76 3.53
CA GLN A 344 47.85 -20.62 2.58
C GLN A 344 46.82 -20.96 1.48
N LYS A 345 45.72 -21.62 1.85
CA LYS A 345 44.67 -22.02 0.93
C LYS A 345 43.26 -21.75 1.48
N ILE A 346 42.30 -21.59 0.55
CA ILE A 346 40.89 -21.51 0.87
C ILE A 346 40.25 -22.89 0.66
N ILE A 347 39.43 -23.30 1.61
CA ILE A 347 38.57 -24.49 1.51
C ILE A 347 37.13 -24.09 1.75
N LYS A 348 36.19 -24.76 1.09
CA LYS A 348 34.75 -24.60 1.33
C LYS A 348 34.33 -25.46 2.50
N LEU A 349 33.57 -24.89 3.45
CA LEU A 349 32.92 -25.63 4.49
C LEU A 349 31.58 -26.11 3.98
N ASP A 350 31.52 -27.32 3.46
CA ASP A 350 30.32 -27.90 2.90
C ASP A 350 30.01 -29.27 3.52
N SER A 351 28.74 -29.64 3.54
CA SER A 351 28.23 -30.94 3.93
C SER A 351 26.95 -31.25 3.15
N GLU A 352 26.66 -32.52 2.95
CA GLU A 352 25.45 -32.95 2.27
C GLU A 352 24.22 -32.54 3.08
N GLY A 353 23.23 -31.95 2.39
CA GLY A 353 21.97 -31.52 2.94
C GLY A 353 21.09 -30.86 1.88
N PHE A 354 19.80 -30.79 2.15
CA PHE A 354 18.79 -30.25 1.25
C PHE A 354 18.24 -28.97 1.79
N VAL A 355 17.66 -28.10 0.94
CA VAL A 355 16.99 -26.87 1.37
C VAL A 355 15.88 -27.16 2.37
N LEU A 356 15.63 -26.27 3.31
CA LEU A 356 14.53 -26.40 4.25
C LEU A 356 13.19 -26.10 3.54
N GLY A 357 12.18 -26.93 3.81
CA GLY A 357 10.81 -26.72 3.37
C GLY A 357 10.40 -27.36 2.05
N LEU A 358 11.24 -28.18 1.40
CA LEU A 358 10.88 -28.88 0.16
C LEU A 358 10.71 -30.39 0.31
N GLN A 359 11.37 -31.01 1.27
CA GLN A 359 11.35 -32.44 1.46
C GLN A 359 11.19 -32.82 2.93
N ASN A 360 10.18 -33.64 3.26
CA ASN A 360 9.89 -34.04 4.63
C ASN A 360 11.05 -34.83 5.28
N ASP A 361 11.60 -35.79 4.55
CA ASP A 361 12.62 -36.69 5.07
C ASP A 361 14.02 -36.24 4.66
N ALA A 362 14.25 -34.92 4.62
CA ALA A 362 15.57 -34.40 4.29
C ALA A 362 16.59 -34.75 5.37
N GLU A 363 17.71 -35.38 4.93
CA GLU A 363 18.83 -35.70 5.77
C GLU A 363 19.94 -34.65 5.66
N TYR A 364 20.64 -34.42 6.76
CA TYR A 364 21.73 -33.46 6.85
C TYR A 364 22.95 -34.14 7.45
N GLN A 365 24.13 -33.86 6.92
CA GLN A 365 25.38 -34.35 7.44
C GLN A 365 26.08 -33.32 8.30
N CYS A 366 26.69 -33.78 9.42
CA CYS A 366 27.48 -32.95 10.28
C CYS A 366 28.97 -33.01 9.88
N GLY A 367 29.48 -31.85 9.39
CA GLY A 367 30.92 -31.65 9.19
C GLY A 367 31.58 -31.13 10.47
N GLN A 368 32.90 -31.40 10.60
CA GLN A 368 33.71 -30.86 11.71
C GLN A 368 35.09 -30.46 11.23
N ILE A 369 35.59 -29.32 11.74
CA ILE A 369 36.95 -28.89 11.44
C ILE A 369 37.62 -28.27 12.69
N GLN A 370 38.93 -28.43 12.77
CA GLN A 370 39.79 -27.82 13.78
C GLN A 370 40.25 -26.44 13.22
N LEU A 371 39.98 -25.37 13.95
CA LEU A 371 40.48 -24.04 13.63
C LEU A 371 41.80 -23.78 14.34
N ASN A 372 42.69 -23.05 13.66
CA ASN A 372 43.98 -22.64 14.17
C ASN A 372 44.09 -21.12 14.29
N LYS A 373 45.12 -20.64 14.90
CA LYS A 373 45.38 -19.19 14.99
C LYS A 373 45.57 -18.60 13.58
N ASN A 374 44.97 -17.47 13.32
CA ASN A 374 44.97 -16.75 12.05
C ASN A 374 44.17 -17.43 10.89
N ASP A 375 43.45 -18.52 11.16
CA ASP A 375 42.42 -18.98 10.23
C ASP A 375 41.27 -17.94 10.19
N ALA A 376 40.62 -17.74 9.03
CA ALA A 376 39.50 -16.86 8.86
C ALA A 376 38.35 -17.54 8.09
N ILE A 377 37.11 -17.29 8.50
CA ILE A 377 35.92 -17.84 7.83
C ILE A 377 35.06 -16.71 7.34
N LEU A 378 34.68 -16.76 6.06
CA LEU A 378 33.70 -15.87 5.44
C LEU A 378 32.38 -16.61 5.25
N TYR A 379 31.33 -16.18 5.92
CA TYR A 379 29.94 -16.52 5.67
C TYR A 379 29.33 -15.45 4.78
N TYR A 380 28.57 -15.85 3.76
CA TYR A 380 28.01 -14.88 2.79
C TYR A 380 26.71 -15.40 2.15
N THR A 381 25.82 -14.49 1.78
CA THR A 381 24.68 -14.72 0.90
C THR A 381 25.00 -14.22 -0.51
N ASP A 382 24.18 -14.54 -1.49
CA ASP A 382 24.35 -14.11 -2.87
C ASP A 382 23.88 -12.65 -3.16
N GLY A 383 23.32 -11.95 -2.16
CA GLY A 383 22.97 -10.52 -2.20
C GLY A 383 21.53 -10.23 -2.54
#